data_843c91cc4387c8fedf043fd3d73bfc54
#
_entry.id   843c91cc4387c8fedf043fd3d73bfc54
#
_cell.length_a   1.000
_cell.length_b   1.000
_cell.length_c   1.000
_cell.angle_alpha   90.00
_cell.angle_beta   90.00
_cell.angle_gamma   90.00
#
_symmetry.space_group_name_H-M   'P 1'
#
loop_
_entity.id
_entity.type
_entity.pdbx_description
1 polymer ?
#
loop_
_entity_poly.entity_id
_entity_poly.type
_entity_poly.pdbx_seq_one_letter_code
_entity_poly.pdbx_strand_id
1 'polypeptide(L)'
;MYIILWRYKVDPAQEAKFVKAYGPKGEWARFFSAAKEYLGTELLADDERPGEYLTIDRWESEEAYSGFLGEHESDYDRLDRRFEALTLSETRVGAYGIAGAKG
;
A
#
# COMPACT_ATOMS: atom_id res chain seq x y z
N MET A 1 5.69 10.46 11.59
CA MET A 1 4.90 9.78 10.54
C MET A 1 5.81 8.93 9.68
N TYR A 2 5.40 7.72 9.39
CA TYR A 2 6.13 6.79 8.54
C TYR A 2 5.33 6.57 7.27
N ILE A 3 5.93 6.83 6.10
CA ILE A 3 5.23 6.83 4.81
C ILE A 3 5.91 5.82 3.91
N ILE A 4 5.14 4.90 3.34
CA ILE A 4 5.66 3.85 2.46
C ILE A 4 5.07 4.05 1.07
N LEU A 5 5.93 4.05 0.08
CA LEU A 5 5.54 4.21 -1.33
C LEU A 5 5.83 2.93 -2.10
N TRP A 6 4.81 2.47 -2.83
CA TRP A 6 4.93 1.35 -3.76
C TRP A 6 4.47 1.79 -5.14
N ARG A 7 5.18 1.33 -6.17
CA ARG A 7 4.80 1.54 -7.57
C ARG A 7 4.32 0.23 -8.16
N TYR A 8 3.26 0.30 -8.95
CA TYR A 8 2.67 -0.88 -9.57
C TYR A 8 2.48 -0.65 -11.06
N LYS A 9 2.79 -1.68 -11.84
CA LYS A 9 2.36 -1.76 -13.23
C LYS A 9 1.23 -2.76 -13.27
N VAL A 10 0.05 -2.33 -13.68
CA VAL A 10 -1.18 -3.11 -13.56
C VAL A 10 -1.55 -3.78 -14.87
N ASP A 11 -2.01 -5.03 -14.79
CA ASP A 11 -2.56 -5.74 -15.93
C ASP A 11 -3.82 -4.98 -16.40
N PRO A 12 -3.87 -4.50 -17.67
CA PRO A 12 -5.01 -3.73 -18.15
C PRO A 12 -6.36 -4.46 -18.00
N ALA A 13 -6.36 -5.78 -18.09
CA ALA A 13 -7.56 -6.59 -17.92
C ALA A 13 -8.03 -6.62 -16.47
N GLN A 14 -7.19 -6.25 -15.52
CA GLN A 14 -7.47 -6.30 -14.08
C GLN A 14 -7.52 -4.93 -13.43
N GLU A 15 -7.48 -3.86 -14.21
CA GLU A 15 -7.32 -2.51 -13.68
C GLU A 15 -8.43 -2.12 -12.71
N ALA A 16 -9.68 -2.40 -13.05
CA ALA A 16 -10.81 -2.07 -12.17
C ALA A 16 -10.72 -2.82 -10.83
N LYS A 17 -10.33 -4.08 -10.86
CA LYS A 17 -10.15 -4.88 -9.64
C LYS A 17 -8.99 -4.35 -8.80
N PHE A 18 -7.91 -3.93 -9.47
CA PHE A 18 -6.75 -3.35 -8.79
C PHE A 18 -7.14 -2.07 -8.05
N VAL A 19 -7.79 -1.14 -8.73
CA VAL A 19 -8.20 0.13 -8.13
C VAL A 19 -9.10 -0.11 -6.91
N LYS A 20 -10.01 -1.07 -7.01
CA LYS A 20 -10.89 -1.42 -5.90
C LYS A 20 -10.12 -2.01 -4.72
N ALA A 21 -9.18 -2.90 -4.97
CA ALA A 21 -8.44 -3.59 -3.90
C ALA A 21 -7.40 -2.69 -3.22
N TYR A 22 -6.75 -1.82 -3.98
CA TYR A 22 -5.62 -1.02 -3.52
C TYR A 22 -5.97 0.42 -3.16
N GLY A 23 -7.23 0.83 -3.39
CA GLY A 23 -7.68 2.17 -3.04
C GLY A 23 -7.87 2.37 -1.54
N PRO A 24 -8.20 3.62 -1.11
CA PRO A 24 -8.29 3.97 0.31
C PRO A 24 -9.39 3.24 1.07
N LYS A 25 -10.35 2.64 0.37
CA LYS A 25 -11.42 1.85 0.96
C LYS A 25 -11.35 0.38 0.54
N GLY A 26 -10.23 -0.02 -0.06
CA GLY A 26 -10.02 -1.37 -0.56
C GLY A 26 -9.62 -2.35 0.51
N GLU A 27 -9.38 -3.60 0.10
CA GLU A 27 -9.07 -4.67 1.04
C GLU A 27 -7.76 -4.48 1.78
N TRP A 28 -6.74 -3.93 1.13
CA TRP A 28 -5.49 -3.63 1.81
C TRP A 28 -5.68 -2.60 2.92
N ALA A 29 -6.38 -1.50 2.62
CA ALA A 29 -6.65 -0.46 3.61
C ALA A 29 -7.49 -1.01 4.77
N ARG A 30 -8.50 -1.85 4.48
CA ARG A 30 -9.31 -2.48 5.52
C ARG A 30 -8.47 -3.41 6.40
N PHE A 31 -7.55 -4.16 5.79
CA PHE A 31 -6.64 -5.03 6.53
C PHE A 31 -5.77 -4.22 7.50
N PHE A 32 -5.12 -3.17 7.01
CA PHE A 32 -4.27 -2.31 7.85
C PHE A 32 -5.06 -1.56 8.91
N SER A 33 -6.33 -1.29 8.67
CA SER A 33 -7.16 -0.50 9.60
C SER A 33 -7.45 -1.21 10.92
N ALA A 34 -7.07 -2.49 11.05
CA ALA A 34 -7.08 -3.18 12.34
C ALA A 34 -6.09 -2.54 13.32
N ALA A 35 -5.07 -1.86 12.83
CA ALA A 35 -4.13 -1.12 13.68
C ALA A 35 -4.59 0.33 13.81
N LYS A 36 -4.71 0.82 15.04
CA LYS A 36 -5.07 2.21 15.31
C LYS A 36 -4.03 3.21 14.80
N GLU A 37 -2.79 2.76 14.65
CA GLU A 37 -1.66 3.58 14.18
C GLU A 37 -1.61 3.73 12.66
N TYR A 38 -2.45 3.00 11.94
CA TYR A 38 -2.56 3.17 10.49
C TYR A 38 -3.34 4.43 10.18
N LEU A 39 -2.78 5.30 9.34
CA LEU A 39 -3.35 6.62 9.06
C LEU A 39 -4.04 6.70 7.71
N GLY A 40 -3.92 5.68 6.88
CA GLY A 40 -4.64 5.64 5.60
C GLY A 40 -3.75 5.42 4.40
N THR A 41 -4.40 5.20 3.27
CA THR A 41 -3.77 4.94 1.98
C THR A 41 -4.34 5.87 0.93
N GLU A 42 -3.46 6.38 0.07
CA GLU A 42 -3.87 7.03 -1.18
C GLU A 42 -3.40 6.17 -2.35
N LEU A 43 -4.24 6.10 -3.38
CA LEU A 43 -3.90 5.46 -4.64
C LEU A 43 -3.86 6.53 -5.71
N LEU A 44 -2.72 6.66 -6.38
CA LEU A 44 -2.51 7.66 -7.43
C LEU A 44 -2.29 6.97 -8.76
N ALA A 45 -2.98 7.44 -9.80
CA ALA A 45 -2.71 7.00 -11.17
C ALA A 45 -1.59 7.87 -11.74
N ASP A 46 -0.63 7.23 -12.42
CA ASP A 46 0.44 7.97 -13.07
C ASP A 46 -0.11 8.64 -14.33
N ASP A 47 -0.06 9.96 -14.34
CA ASP A 47 -0.63 10.77 -15.43
C ASP A 47 0.14 10.63 -16.74
N GLU A 48 1.41 10.24 -16.65
CA GLU A 48 2.30 10.12 -17.80
C GLU A 48 2.48 8.68 -18.29
N ARG A 49 2.11 7.69 -17.46
CA ARG A 49 2.28 6.27 -17.77
C ARG A 49 0.97 5.52 -17.51
N PRO A 50 0.09 5.42 -18.52
CA PRO A 50 -1.18 4.69 -18.36
C PRO A 50 -0.97 3.28 -17.85
N GLY A 51 -1.77 2.88 -16.86
CA GLY A 51 -1.66 1.55 -16.26
C GLY A 51 -0.66 1.45 -15.12
N GLU A 52 0.04 2.53 -14.80
CA GLU A 52 0.93 2.57 -13.63
C GLU A 52 0.31 3.37 -12.51
N TYR A 53 0.55 2.91 -11.29
CA TYR A 53 -0.04 3.48 -10.09
C TYR A 53 0.98 3.57 -8.97
N LEU A 54 0.69 4.44 -8.01
CA LEU A 54 1.48 4.60 -6.80
C LEU A 54 0.55 4.52 -5.59
N THR A 55 0.91 3.73 -4.59
CA THR A 55 0.22 3.79 -3.31
C THR A 55 1.08 4.52 -2.30
N ILE A 56 0.42 5.30 -1.45
CA ILE A 56 1.04 5.99 -0.34
C ILE A 56 0.35 5.50 0.92
N ASP A 57 1.08 4.74 1.74
CA ASP A 57 0.57 4.25 3.01
C ASP A 57 1.19 5.07 4.14
N ARG A 58 0.35 5.59 5.03
CA ARG A 58 0.81 6.40 6.15
C ARG A 58 0.55 5.69 7.47
N TRP A 59 1.58 5.67 8.31
CA TRP A 59 1.56 5.08 9.64
C TRP A 59 2.11 6.07 10.65
N GLU A 60 1.74 5.94 11.91
CA GLU A 60 2.28 6.80 12.97
C GLU A 60 3.77 6.63 13.13
N SER A 61 4.28 5.38 13.01
CA SER A 61 5.69 5.07 13.19
C SER A 61 6.09 3.81 12.46
N GLU A 62 7.39 3.64 12.25
CA GLU A 62 7.95 2.41 11.69
C GLU A 62 7.67 1.22 12.61
N GLU A 63 7.79 1.42 13.91
CA GLU A 63 7.57 0.36 14.91
C GLU A 63 6.14 -0.17 14.84
N ALA A 64 5.15 0.72 14.68
CA ALA A 64 3.75 0.33 14.56
C ALA A 64 3.52 -0.50 13.29
N TYR A 65 4.11 -0.06 12.18
CA TYR A 65 4.01 -0.78 10.91
C TYR A 65 4.65 -2.16 10.99
N SER A 66 5.89 -2.23 11.46
CA SER A 66 6.64 -3.49 11.56
C SER A 66 5.98 -4.45 12.54
N GLY A 67 5.48 -3.93 13.65
CA GLY A 67 4.78 -4.73 14.65
C GLY A 67 3.50 -5.33 14.09
N PHE A 68 2.73 -4.55 13.33
CA PHE A 68 1.52 -5.02 12.68
C PHE A 68 1.82 -6.14 11.69
N LEU A 69 2.83 -5.95 10.83
CA LEU A 69 3.20 -6.97 9.85
C LEU A 69 3.66 -8.25 10.54
N GLY A 70 4.40 -8.15 11.62
CA GLY A 70 4.86 -9.31 12.38
C GLY A 70 3.71 -10.08 13.01
N GLU A 71 2.71 -9.39 13.55
CA GLU A 71 1.53 -10.01 14.15
C GLU A 71 0.58 -10.63 13.13
N HIS A 72 0.55 -10.11 11.90
CA HIS A 72 -0.41 -10.49 10.86
C HIS A 72 0.26 -11.08 9.61
N GLU A 73 1.42 -11.67 9.77
CA GLU A 73 2.23 -12.18 8.66
C GLU A 73 1.46 -13.14 7.76
N SER A 74 0.75 -14.10 8.35
CA SER A 74 -0.01 -15.09 7.58
C SER A 74 -1.15 -14.46 6.79
N ASP A 75 -1.84 -13.50 7.38
CA ASP A 75 -2.95 -12.79 6.72
C ASP A 75 -2.41 -11.89 5.61
N TYR A 76 -1.28 -11.24 5.86
CA TYR A 76 -0.60 -10.42 4.85
C TYR A 76 -0.21 -11.27 3.63
N ASP A 77 0.41 -12.40 3.86
CA ASP A 77 0.84 -13.31 2.77
C ASP A 77 -0.35 -13.83 1.98
N ARG A 78 -1.44 -14.14 2.66
CA ARG A 78 -2.67 -14.61 2.00
C ARG A 78 -3.25 -13.54 1.10
N LEU A 79 -3.30 -12.31 1.57
CA LEU A 79 -3.82 -11.18 0.82
C LEU A 79 -2.92 -10.88 -0.38
N ASP A 80 -1.61 -10.91 -0.17
CA ASP A 80 -0.62 -10.67 -1.21
C ASP A 80 -0.76 -11.69 -2.35
N ARG A 81 -0.88 -12.97 -2.03
CA ARG A 81 -1.10 -14.02 -3.03
C ARG A 81 -2.42 -13.85 -3.76
N ARG A 82 -3.45 -13.43 -3.06
CA ARG A 82 -4.78 -13.24 -3.64
C ARG A 82 -4.76 -12.17 -4.73
N PHE A 83 -3.97 -11.13 -4.57
CA PHE A 83 -3.94 -9.99 -5.47
C PHE A 83 -2.73 -9.94 -6.42
N GLU A 84 -1.80 -10.88 -6.32
CA GLU A 84 -0.59 -10.85 -7.15
C GLU A 84 -0.87 -10.88 -8.65
N ALA A 85 -1.97 -11.51 -9.06
CA ALA A 85 -2.34 -11.60 -10.47
C ALA A 85 -2.88 -10.30 -11.05
N LEU A 86 -3.16 -9.30 -10.22
CA LEU A 86 -3.67 -8.00 -10.66
C LEU A 86 -2.57 -7.12 -11.25
N THR A 87 -1.32 -7.39 -10.91
CA THR A 87 -0.19 -6.55 -11.31
C THR A 87 0.80 -7.31 -12.17
N LEU A 88 1.44 -6.58 -13.09
CA LEU A 88 2.54 -7.08 -13.90
C LEU A 88 3.88 -6.90 -13.17
N SER A 89 3.99 -5.87 -12.33
CA SER A 89 5.15 -5.64 -11.49
C SER A 89 4.79 -4.79 -10.29
N GLU A 90 5.55 -4.98 -9.21
CA GLU A 90 5.47 -4.19 -7.99
C GLU A 90 6.88 -3.80 -7.59
N THR A 91 7.08 -2.52 -7.26
CA THR A 91 8.38 -2.01 -6.83
C THR A 91 8.20 -1.18 -5.58
N ARG A 92 8.92 -1.53 -4.51
CA ARG A 92 8.95 -0.69 -3.33
C ARG A 92 9.83 0.51 -3.63
N VAL A 93 9.23 1.69 -3.69
CA VAL A 93 9.97 2.93 -3.94
C VAL A 93 10.81 3.30 -2.72
N GLY A 94 10.23 3.20 -1.54
CA GLY A 94 10.94 3.46 -0.30
C GLY A 94 10.01 3.79 0.84
N ALA A 95 10.64 4.10 1.98
CA ALA A 95 9.95 4.58 3.16
C ALA A 95 10.51 5.94 3.54
N TYR A 96 9.65 6.84 3.98
CA TYR A 96 9.97 8.25 4.16
C TYR A 96 9.37 8.80 5.44
N GLY A 97 10.04 9.80 6.00
CA GLY A 97 9.49 10.63 7.06
C GLY A 97 9.28 12.04 6.54
N ILE A 98 8.58 12.86 7.31
CA ILE A 98 8.38 14.26 6.93
C ILE A 98 9.68 15.03 7.17
N ALA A 99 10.23 15.63 6.12
CA ALA A 99 11.47 16.41 6.22
C ALA A 99 11.23 17.67 7.07
N GLY A 100 12.17 17.95 7.96
CA GLY A 100 12.08 19.10 8.85
C GLY A 100 11.16 18.91 10.05
N ALA A 101 10.46 17.79 10.15
CA ALA A 101 9.65 17.47 11.31
C ALA A 101 10.55 17.13 12.50
N LYS A 102 10.14 17.53 13.70
CA LYS A 102 10.86 17.20 14.93
C LYS A 102 10.17 16.06 15.67
N GLY A 103 10.96 15.16 16.12
CA GLY A 103 10.51 14.07 17.00
C GLY A 103 10.05 12.87 16.26
#